data_66e9d72333ba171d66ac9c43441ead07
#
_entry.id   66e9d72333ba171d66ac9c43441ead07
#
_cell.length_a   1.000
_cell.length_b   1.000
_cell.length_c   1.000
_cell.angle_alpha   90.00
_cell.angle_beta   90.00
_cell.angle_gamma   90.00
#
_symmetry.space_group_name_H-M   'P 1'
#
loop_
_entity.id
_entity.type
_entity.pdbx_description
1 polymer ?
#
loop_
_entity_poly.entity_id
_entity_poly.type
_entity_poly.pdbx_seq_one_letter_code
_entity_poly.pdbx_strand_id
1 'polypeptide(L)'
;MKPLDTEFDRWGMSFVQLERVKDFVIYRNNQRGDLFGWMVAKIKKLPESKFPNGAVYPPRECLPSRSEGGAKIWFYMPKSEEKAREHFKKLVEGDK
;
A
#
# COMPACT_ATOMS: atom_id res chain seq x y z
N MET A 1 6.50 9.92 -12.84
CA MET A 1 5.52 8.99 -12.24
C MET A 1 4.98 9.57 -10.94
N LYS A 2 3.66 9.54 -10.77
CA LYS A 2 3.04 10.04 -9.54
C LYS A 2 3.31 9.06 -8.39
N PRO A 3 3.92 9.52 -7.28
CA PRO A 3 4.20 8.63 -6.16
C PRO A 3 2.92 8.23 -5.40
N LEU A 4 3.03 7.17 -4.63
CA LEU A 4 1.95 6.70 -3.78
C LEU A 4 1.64 7.72 -2.68
N ASP A 5 0.36 7.93 -2.39
CA ASP A 5 -0.06 8.85 -1.33
C ASP A 5 0.44 8.40 0.04
N THR A 6 0.90 9.36 0.86
CA THR A 6 1.34 9.07 2.22
C THR A 6 0.17 9.00 3.20
N GLU A 7 -0.94 9.62 2.85
CA GLU A 7 -2.18 9.57 3.64
C GLU A 7 -3.36 9.44 2.68
N PHE A 8 -4.28 8.53 2.99
CA PHE A 8 -5.48 8.35 2.18
C PHE A 8 -6.56 7.59 2.96
N ASP A 9 -7.79 7.69 2.48
CA ASP A 9 -8.93 6.93 3.02
C ASP A 9 -9.35 5.87 2.02
N ARG A 10 -9.56 4.64 2.50
CA ARG A 10 -10.00 3.53 1.68
C ARG A 10 -10.64 2.46 2.57
N TRP A 11 -11.66 1.80 2.07
CA TRP A 11 -12.36 0.75 2.81
C TRP A 11 -12.90 1.20 4.17
N GLY A 12 -13.30 2.49 4.29
CA GLY A 12 -13.80 3.05 5.53
C GLY A 12 -12.75 3.30 6.60
N MET A 13 -11.47 3.25 6.24
CA MET A 13 -10.34 3.46 7.14
C MET A 13 -9.42 4.54 6.62
N SER A 14 -8.70 5.18 7.54
CA SER A 14 -7.64 6.12 7.19
C SER A 14 -6.29 5.44 7.27
N PHE A 15 -5.45 5.66 6.27
CA PHE A 15 -4.11 5.06 6.19
C PHE A 15 -3.06 6.15 6.24
N VAL A 16 -2.05 5.95 7.10
CA VAL A 16 -0.91 6.87 7.23
C VAL A 16 0.37 6.07 7.00
N GLN A 17 1.17 6.48 6.02
CA GLN A 17 2.42 5.81 5.70
C GLN A 17 3.44 6.00 6.83
N LEU A 18 3.94 4.90 7.36
CA LEU A 18 4.98 4.90 8.39
C LEU A 18 6.36 4.84 7.78
N GLU A 19 6.54 3.99 6.78
CA GLU A 19 7.83 3.79 6.14
C GLU A 19 7.65 3.23 4.73
N ARG A 20 8.54 3.60 3.84
CA ARG A 20 8.62 3.05 2.50
C ARG A 20 10.07 2.80 2.16
N VAL A 21 10.37 1.58 1.69
CA VAL A 21 11.69 1.21 1.17
C VAL A 21 11.50 0.53 -0.17
N LYS A 22 12.04 1.13 -1.24
CA LYS A 22 11.87 0.64 -2.61
C LYS A 22 10.38 0.55 -2.97
N ASP A 23 9.89 -0.64 -3.32
CA ASP A 23 8.50 -0.88 -3.68
C ASP A 23 7.66 -1.43 -2.53
N PHE A 24 8.20 -1.44 -1.32
CA PHE A 24 7.50 -1.94 -0.14
C PHE A 24 7.12 -0.79 0.78
N VAL A 25 5.96 -0.91 1.41
CA VAL A 25 5.41 0.15 2.25
C VAL A 25 4.66 -0.45 3.43
N ILE A 26 4.70 0.24 4.57
CA ILE A 26 3.92 -0.11 5.74
C ILE A 26 3.07 1.10 6.15
N TYR A 27 1.77 0.88 6.35
CA TYR A 27 0.80 1.90 6.76
C TYR A 27 0.19 1.56 8.11
N ARG A 28 -0.11 2.62 8.86
CA ARG A 28 -0.96 2.52 10.04
C ARG A 28 -2.40 2.74 9.61
N ASN A 29 -3.28 1.83 10.00
CA ASN A 29 -4.70 1.89 9.67
C ASN A 29 -5.48 2.39 10.87
N ASN A 30 -6.27 3.44 10.69
CA ASN A 30 -7.13 4.00 11.72
C ASN A 30 -8.58 3.94 11.26
N GLN A 31 -9.49 3.63 12.18
CA GLN A 31 -10.93 3.67 11.93
C GLN A 31 -11.58 4.53 13.02
N ARG A 32 -12.30 5.57 12.61
CA ARG A 32 -12.97 6.51 13.53
C ARG A 32 -12.00 7.11 14.58
N GLY A 33 -10.75 7.37 14.17
CA GLY A 33 -9.74 7.92 15.05
C GLY A 33 -9.00 6.92 15.91
N ASP A 34 -9.44 5.66 15.95
CA ASP A 34 -8.80 4.60 16.74
C ASP A 34 -7.91 3.73 15.86
N LEU A 35 -6.86 3.19 16.45
CA LEU A 35 -5.97 2.27 15.77
C LEU A 35 -6.73 0.99 15.40
N PHE A 36 -6.84 0.72 14.09
CA PHE A 36 -7.47 -0.49 13.57
C PHE A 36 -6.48 -1.61 13.29
N GLY A 37 -5.27 -1.27 12.86
CA GLY A 37 -4.25 -2.26 12.53
C GLY A 37 -3.13 -1.68 11.69
N TRP A 38 -2.45 -2.57 10.98
CA TRP A 38 -1.29 -2.26 10.15
C TRP A 38 -1.48 -2.91 8.79
N MET A 39 -0.93 -2.28 7.76
CA MET A 39 -0.95 -2.83 6.40
C MET A 39 0.45 -2.81 5.82
N VAL A 40 0.91 -3.96 5.33
CA VAL A 40 2.18 -4.10 4.61
C VAL A 40 1.83 -4.45 3.18
N ALA A 41 2.43 -3.78 2.22
CA ALA A 41 2.11 -4.02 0.81
C ALA A 41 3.32 -3.81 -0.10
N LYS A 42 3.27 -4.46 -1.26
CA LYS A 42 4.17 -4.16 -2.37
C LYS A 42 3.46 -3.20 -3.30
N ILE A 43 4.10 -2.08 -3.61
CA ILE A 43 3.54 -1.03 -4.46
C ILE A 43 3.44 -1.54 -5.90
N LYS A 44 2.28 -1.31 -6.50
CA LYS A 44 2.04 -1.63 -7.91
C LYS A 44 2.28 -0.38 -8.76
N LYS A 45 3.00 -0.53 -9.85
CA LYS A 45 3.25 0.56 -10.80
C LYS A 45 2.34 0.37 -12.01
N LEU A 46 1.52 1.38 -12.29
CA LEU A 46 0.64 1.37 -13.45
C LEU A 46 1.30 2.15 -14.58
N PRO A 47 1.36 1.58 -15.80
CA PRO A 47 1.91 2.28 -16.95
C PRO A 47 0.96 3.35 -17.46
N GLU A 48 1.46 4.22 -18.35
CA GLU A 48 0.63 5.17 -19.07
C GLU A 48 -0.48 4.43 -19.82
N SER A 49 -1.70 4.95 -19.73
CA SER A 49 -2.86 4.38 -20.40
C SER A 49 -3.54 5.41 -21.28
N LYS A 50 -3.95 4.98 -22.49
CA LYS A 50 -4.72 5.81 -23.43
C LYS A 50 -6.10 5.18 -23.59
N PHE A 51 -7.12 6.01 -23.54
CA PHE A 51 -8.50 5.57 -23.70
C PHE A 51 -9.05 5.96 -25.08
N PRO A 52 -10.08 5.25 -25.60
CA PRO A 52 -10.65 5.55 -26.92
C PRO A 52 -11.17 6.98 -27.07
N ASN A 53 -11.53 7.64 -25.95
CA ASN A 53 -12.00 9.03 -25.98
C ASN A 53 -10.88 10.07 -26.07
N GLY A 54 -9.63 9.63 -26.22
CA GLY A 54 -8.47 10.51 -26.29
C GLY A 54 -7.87 10.90 -24.95
N ALA A 55 -8.45 10.45 -23.83
CA ALA A 55 -7.88 10.72 -22.50
C ALA A 55 -6.60 9.92 -22.30
N VAL A 56 -5.60 10.57 -21.70
CA VAL A 56 -4.31 9.95 -21.37
C VAL A 56 -4.09 10.02 -19.87
N TYR A 57 -3.84 8.87 -19.27
CA TYR A 57 -3.51 8.78 -17.83
C TYR A 57 -2.02 8.51 -17.67
N PRO A 58 -1.29 9.38 -16.94
CA PRO A 58 0.16 9.20 -16.77
C PRO A 58 0.47 7.98 -15.90
N PRO A 59 1.71 7.45 -15.96
CA PRO A 59 2.14 6.38 -15.08
C PRO A 59 1.99 6.81 -13.61
N ARG A 60 1.60 5.87 -12.75
CA ARG A 60 1.43 6.15 -11.33
C ARG A 60 1.70 4.92 -10.48
N GLU A 61 1.98 5.16 -9.21
CA GLU A 61 2.09 4.11 -8.21
C GLU A 61 0.75 3.96 -7.48
N CYS A 62 0.38 2.74 -7.14
CA CYS A 62 -0.83 2.47 -6.37
C CYS A 62 -0.67 1.22 -5.52
N LEU A 63 -1.58 1.06 -4.57
CA LEU A 63 -1.65 -0.18 -3.78
C LEU A 63 -2.40 -1.23 -4.58
N PRO A 64 -2.01 -2.53 -4.47
CA PRO A 64 -2.76 -3.60 -5.11
C PRO A 64 -4.14 -3.75 -4.47
N SER A 65 -5.10 -4.23 -5.26
CA SER A 65 -6.43 -4.54 -4.75
C SER A 65 -6.42 -5.91 -4.07
N ARG A 66 -7.14 -6.06 -2.96
CA ARG A 66 -7.29 -7.35 -2.28
C ARG A 66 -7.96 -8.41 -3.16
N SER A 67 -8.73 -7.98 -4.14
CA SER A 67 -9.43 -8.88 -5.07
C SER A 67 -8.56 -9.32 -6.23
N GLU A 68 -7.38 -8.71 -6.42
CA GLU A 68 -6.46 -9.13 -7.48
C GLU A 68 -5.79 -10.46 -7.12
N GLY A 69 -5.77 -11.39 -8.04
CA GLY A 69 -5.02 -12.64 -7.89
C GLY A 69 -3.54 -12.35 -7.76
N GLY A 70 -2.88 -12.89 -6.73
CA GLY A 70 -1.46 -12.67 -6.49
C GLY A 70 -1.14 -11.31 -5.88
N ALA A 71 -2.13 -10.57 -5.42
CA ALA A 71 -1.90 -9.29 -4.76
C ALA A 71 -1.03 -9.44 -3.52
N LYS A 72 -0.01 -8.59 -3.42
CA LYS A 72 0.93 -8.61 -2.29
C LYS A 72 0.56 -7.52 -1.31
N ILE A 73 -0.51 -7.75 -0.55
CA ILE A 73 -1.02 -6.86 0.47
C ILE A 73 -1.45 -7.69 1.68
N TRP A 74 -1.00 -7.30 2.88
CA TRP A 74 -1.25 -8.03 4.11
C TRP A 74 -1.72 -7.09 5.19
N PHE A 75 -2.73 -7.52 5.95
CA PHE A 75 -3.30 -6.75 7.06
C PHE A 75 -2.99 -7.43 8.38
N TYR A 76 -2.68 -6.62 9.40
CA TYR A 76 -2.34 -7.08 10.74
C TYR A 76 -3.23 -6.40 11.77
N MET A 77 -3.52 -7.12 12.86
CA MET A 77 -4.31 -6.59 13.96
C MET A 77 -3.53 -5.53 14.75
N PRO A 78 -4.22 -4.63 15.49
CA PRO A 78 -3.54 -3.57 16.25
C PRO A 78 -2.42 -4.06 17.17
N LYS A 79 -2.58 -5.24 17.76
CA LYS A 79 -1.60 -5.84 18.67
C LYS A 79 -0.43 -6.52 17.96
N SER A 80 -0.44 -6.54 16.63
CA SER A 80 0.56 -7.25 15.82
C SER A 80 1.54 -6.29 15.13
N GLU A 81 1.81 -5.12 15.72
CA GLU A 81 2.74 -4.16 15.13
C GLU A 81 4.11 -4.77 14.85
N GLU A 82 4.67 -5.50 15.82
CA GLU A 82 5.97 -6.14 15.65
C GLU A 82 5.99 -7.11 14.47
N LYS A 83 4.92 -7.89 14.32
CA LYS A 83 4.80 -8.84 13.21
C LYS A 83 4.71 -8.12 11.88
N ALA A 84 3.97 -7.01 11.82
CA ALA A 84 3.84 -6.21 10.62
C ALA A 84 5.19 -5.61 10.22
N ARG A 85 5.91 -5.01 11.17
CA ARG A 85 7.23 -4.43 10.93
C ARG A 85 8.27 -5.47 10.55
N GLU A 86 8.23 -6.63 11.19
CA GLU A 86 9.12 -7.74 10.86
C GLU A 86 8.86 -8.26 9.45
N HIS A 87 7.58 -8.40 9.06
CA HIS A 87 7.22 -8.82 7.72
C HIS A 87 7.70 -7.80 6.68
N PHE A 88 7.47 -6.51 6.93
CA PHE A 88 7.97 -5.44 6.07
C PHE A 88 9.48 -5.52 5.89
N LYS A 89 10.21 -5.69 6.99
CA LYS A 89 11.67 -5.81 6.96
C LYS A 89 12.12 -7.02 6.14
N LYS A 90 11.46 -8.16 6.30
CA LYS A 90 11.78 -9.37 5.52
C LYS A 90 11.55 -9.18 4.04
N LEU A 91 10.48 -8.50 3.67
CA LEU A 91 10.19 -8.20 2.26
C LEU A 91 11.27 -7.30 1.66
N VAL A 92 11.67 -6.27 2.39
CA VAL A 92 12.72 -5.35 1.94
C VAL A 92 14.06 -6.07 1.79
N GLU A 93 14.43 -6.90 2.76
CA GLU A 93 15.69 -7.64 2.74
C GLU A 93 15.71 -8.74 1.66
N GLY A 94 14.55 -9.34 1.38
CA GLY A 94 14.43 -10.37 0.37
C GLY A 94 14.41 -9.85 -1.06
N ASP A 95 14.17 -8.57 -1.26
CA ASP A 95 14.10 -7.94 -2.58
C ASP A 95 15.46 -7.34 -2.95
N LYS A 96 16.30 -8.18 -3.47
CA LYS A 96 17.65 -7.75 -3.90
C LYS A 96 17.71 -7.48 -5.39
#